data_d976cc63f113a5980d064b1a2a23be5f
#
_entry.id   d976cc63f113a5980d064b1a2a23be5f
#
_cell.length_a   1.000
_cell.length_b   1.000
_cell.length_c   1.000
_cell.angle_alpha   90.00
_cell.angle_beta   90.00
_cell.angle_gamma   90.00
#
_symmetry.space_group_name_H-M   'P 1'
#
loop_
_entity.id
_entity.type
_entity.pdbx_description
1 polymer ?
#
loop_
_entity_poly.entity_id
_entity_poly.type
_entity_poly.pdbx_seq_one_letter_code
_entity_poly.pdbx_strand_id
1 'polypeptide(L)'
;YSLTTLTKETISNATQKDRITVLHFWSYQGEPLEEPYGQVGYLDYLKNKRGRLGVDFVGIAANEEFGKTETAGAALRSVRKLRDFMNISYPIATDEGTQVKKFGDPRALGASLPLWVVIGSDGKIAHYHVGFYSIKPDEGLKPLDEVLVELIRKQRAAAE
;
A
#
# COMPACT_ATOMS: atom_id res chain seq x y z
N TYR A 1 -8.61 9.27 5.37
CA TYR A 1 -8.84 7.88 4.97
C TYR A 1 -9.09 7.00 6.19
N SER A 2 -9.75 5.89 5.96
CA SER A 2 -9.96 4.86 6.96
C SER A 2 -10.02 3.49 6.27
N LEU A 3 -9.17 2.57 6.70
CA LEU A 3 -9.03 1.25 6.12
C LEU A 3 -9.28 0.20 7.18
N THR A 4 -9.92 -0.91 6.80
CA THR A 4 -10.08 -2.08 7.66
C THR A 4 -9.25 -3.22 7.08
N THR A 5 -8.34 -3.75 7.89
CA THR A 5 -7.45 -4.85 7.47
C THR A 5 -8.16 -6.19 7.48
N LEU A 6 -7.51 -7.21 6.92
CA LEU A 6 -8.00 -8.60 6.95
C LEU A 6 -8.13 -9.15 8.37
N THR A 7 -7.40 -8.58 9.32
CA THR A 7 -7.45 -8.94 10.76
C THR A 7 -8.37 -8.04 11.57
N LYS A 8 -9.19 -7.20 10.89
CA LYS A 8 -10.17 -6.29 11.50
C LYS A 8 -9.57 -5.10 12.25
N GLU A 9 -8.31 -4.79 12.01
CA GLU A 9 -7.69 -3.58 12.54
C GLU A 9 -8.06 -2.37 11.68
N THR A 10 -8.16 -1.20 12.31
CA THR A 10 -8.40 0.06 11.61
C THR A 10 -7.08 0.80 11.42
N ILE A 11 -6.81 1.20 10.17
CA ILE A 11 -5.67 2.07 9.82
C ILE A 11 -6.24 3.33 9.19
N SER A 12 -5.95 4.48 9.79
CA SER A 12 -6.55 5.75 9.39
C SER A 12 -5.60 6.92 9.64
N ASN A 13 -5.99 8.11 9.23
CA ASN A 13 -5.27 9.34 9.58
C ASN A 13 -5.00 9.43 11.09
N ALA A 14 -5.99 9.04 11.91
CA ALA A 14 -5.87 9.12 13.36
C ALA A 14 -4.90 8.10 13.95
N THR A 15 -4.96 6.84 13.49
CA THR A 15 -4.05 5.79 13.98
C THR A 15 -2.61 5.99 13.52
N GLN A 16 -2.41 6.68 12.40
CA GLN A 16 -1.10 6.89 11.77
C GLN A 16 -0.52 8.29 12.07
N LYS A 17 -1.11 8.98 13.01
CA LYS A 17 -0.59 10.28 13.45
C LYS A 17 0.86 10.13 13.93
N ASP A 18 1.72 11.06 13.50
CA ASP A 18 3.14 11.12 13.83
C ASP A 18 3.97 9.93 13.29
N ARG A 19 3.40 9.14 12.37
CA ARG A 19 4.08 8.00 11.74
C ARG A 19 4.23 8.22 10.24
N ILE A 20 5.27 7.62 9.66
CA ILE A 20 5.44 7.56 8.21
C ILE A 20 4.66 6.34 7.72
N THR A 21 3.77 6.53 6.74
CA THR A 21 2.92 5.46 6.23
C THR A 21 3.02 5.34 4.72
N VAL A 22 3.26 4.12 4.24
CA VAL A 22 3.23 3.79 2.81
C VAL A 22 1.93 3.07 2.52
N LEU A 23 1.12 3.64 1.64
CA LEU A 23 -0.11 3.04 1.14
C LEU A 23 0.12 2.56 -0.29
N HIS A 24 -0.13 1.28 -0.53
CA HIS A 24 0.00 0.66 -1.85
C HIS A 24 -1.35 0.12 -2.29
N PHE A 25 -2.02 0.85 -3.18
CA PHE A 25 -3.31 0.43 -3.75
C PHE A 25 -3.05 -0.40 -5.01
N TRP A 26 -3.65 -1.59 -5.05
CA TRP A 26 -3.55 -2.49 -6.19
C TRP A 26 -4.89 -3.16 -6.44
N SER A 27 -5.07 -3.72 -7.63
CA SER A 27 -6.28 -4.46 -8.00
C SER A 27 -5.96 -5.93 -8.17
N TYR A 28 -6.80 -6.80 -7.62
CA TYR A 28 -6.66 -8.24 -7.72
C TYR A 28 -7.97 -8.87 -8.21
N GLN A 29 -7.93 -9.53 -9.35
CA GLN A 29 -9.12 -10.10 -10.00
C GLN A 29 -9.12 -11.63 -10.03
N GLY A 30 -8.41 -12.28 -9.14
CA GLY A 30 -8.34 -13.74 -9.09
C GLY A 30 -7.39 -14.38 -10.10
N GLU A 31 -6.83 -13.60 -11.01
CA GLU A 31 -5.81 -14.02 -11.96
C GLU A 31 -4.43 -13.61 -11.44
N PRO A 32 -3.35 -14.28 -11.87
CA PRO A 32 -2.00 -13.83 -11.53
C PRO A 32 -1.84 -12.39 -11.97
N LEU A 33 -1.47 -11.53 -11.03
CA LEU A 33 -1.18 -10.14 -11.36
C LEU A 33 0.04 -10.10 -12.28
N GLU A 34 -0.06 -9.32 -13.33
CA GLU A 34 1.09 -9.04 -14.17
C GLU A 34 2.13 -8.28 -13.34
N GLU A 35 3.38 -8.44 -13.69
CA GLU A 35 4.50 -7.77 -13.06
C GLU A 35 4.53 -7.91 -11.53
N PRO A 36 5.28 -8.84 -11.10
CA PRO A 36 4.99 -9.78 -10.03
C PRO A 36 4.03 -9.20 -8.98
N TYR A 37 2.77 -9.53 -9.16
CA TYR A 37 1.70 -9.23 -8.20
C TYR A 37 1.64 -7.75 -7.76
N GLY A 38 1.73 -6.83 -8.74
CA GLY A 38 1.67 -5.40 -8.43
C GLY A 38 2.84 -4.91 -7.58
N GLN A 39 3.96 -5.61 -7.64
CA GLN A 39 5.17 -5.33 -6.85
C GLN A 39 5.01 -5.54 -5.35
N VAL A 40 4.06 -6.34 -4.95
CA VAL A 40 3.76 -6.66 -3.54
C VAL A 40 4.96 -7.28 -2.82
N GLY A 41 5.68 -8.19 -3.47
CA GLY A 41 6.87 -8.82 -2.89
C GLY A 41 8.01 -7.84 -2.64
N TYR A 42 8.19 -6.87 -3.53
CA TYR A 42 9.19 -5.82 -3.34
C TYR A 42 8.85 -4.92 -2.16
N LEU A 43 7.56 -4.66 -1.96
CA LEU A 43 7.12 -3.87 -0.81
C LEU A 43 7.37 -4.61 0.50
N ASP A 44 7.19 -5.93 0.52
CA ASP A 44 7.49 -6.76 1.70
C ASP A 44 8.97 -6.71 2.05
N TYR A 45 9.85 -6.77 1.06
CA TYR A 45 11.29 -6.59 1.27
C TYR A 45 11.59 -5.21 1.88
N LEU A 46 10.99 -4.16 1.35
CA LEU A 46 11.20 -2.79 1.83
C LEU A 46 10.66 -2.62 3.26
N LYS A 47 9.53 -3.24 3.58
CA LYS A 47 8.97 -3.27 4.94
C LYS A 47 9.94 -3.94 5.92
N ASN A 48 10.55 -5.04 5.56
CA ASN A 48 11.52 -5.72 6.41
C ASN A 48 12.78 -4.86 6.63
N LYS A 49 13.15 -4.07 5.63
CA LYS A 49 14.31 -3.17 5.69
C LYS A 49 14.04 -1.91 6.52
N ARG A 50 12.85 -1.31 6.42
CA ARG A 50 12.55 0.02 6.97
C ARG A 50 11.51 0.03 8.10
N GLY A 51 10.75 -1.05 8.27
CA GLY A 51 9.68 -1.08 9.28
C GLY A 51 10.14 -0.82 10.70
N ARG A 52 11.33 -1.27 11.04
CA ARG A 52 11.93 -1.04 12.37
C ARG A 52 12.31 0.42 12.62
N LEU A 53 12.33 1.23 11.58
CA LEU A 53 12.68 2.65 11.65
C LEU A 53 11.44 3.55 11.77
N GLY A 54 10.28 2.99 12.10
CA GLY A 54 9.04 3.73 12.32
C GLY A 54 8.22 3.98 11.06
N VAL A 55 8.42 3.19 10.02
CA VAL A 55 7.62 3.24 8.79
C VAL A 55 6.60 2.11 8.79
N ASP A 56 5.34 2.44 8.61
CA ASP A 56 4.26 1.48 8.46
C ASP A 56 3.94 1.27 6.98
N PHE A 57 3.62 0.05 6.61
CA PHE A 57 3.30 -0.35 5.24
C PHE A 57 1.93 -1.00 5.22
N VAL A 58 1.07 -0.58 4.28
CA VAL A 58 -0.27 -1.15 4.10
C VAL A 58 -0.50 -1.42 2.62
N GLY A 59 -0.87 -2.66 2.30
CA GLY A 59 -1.36 -3.01 0.99
C GLY A 59 -2.88 -2.90 0.96
N ILE A 60 -3.45 -2.32 -0.08
CA ILE A 60 -4.90 -2.15 -0.19
C ILE A 60 -5.38 -2.73 -1.53
N ALA A 61 -6.15 -3.81 -1.45
CA ALA A 61 -6.84 -4.36 -2.61
C ALA A 61 -8.06 -3.48 -2.91
N ALA A 62 -8.01 -2.74 -4.00
CA ALA A 62 -9.02 -1.75 -4.38
C ALA A 62 -9.86 -2.28 -5.54
N ASN A 63 -10.93 -3.00 -5.23
CA ASN A 63 -11.85 -3.61 -6.18
C ASN A 63 -13.30 -3.35 -5.75
N GLU A 64 -14.16 -2.99 -6.71
CA GLU A 64 -15.58 -2.74 -6.44
C GLU A 64 -16.33 -3.96 -5.89
N GLU A 65 -15.84 -5.16 -6.16
CA GLU A 65 -16.42 -6.43 -5.69
C GLU A 65 -16.51 -6.50 -4.16
N PHE A 66 -15.64 -5.79 -3.44
CA PHE A 66 -15.69 -5.75 -1.98
C PHE A 66 -16.93 -5.03 -1.44
N GLY A 67 -17.53 -4.16 -2.24
CA GLY A 67 -18.77 -3.45 -1.87
C GLY A 67 -20.07 -4.13 -2.28
N LYS A 68 -19.98 -5.28 -2.97
CA LYS A 68 -21.17 -6.00 -3.47
C LYS A 68 -21.37 -7.29 -2.67
N THR A 69 -22.58 -7.47 -2.15
CA THR A 69 -22.93 -8.65 -1.32
C THR A 69 -22.63 -9.97 -2.03
N GLU A 70 -22.92 -10.04 -3.35
CA GLU A 70 -22.75 -11.27 -4.14
C GLU A 70 -21.30 -11.66 -4.35
N THR A 71 -20.38 -10.69 -4.35
CA THR A 71 -18.98 -10.92 -4.73
C THR A 71 -17.98 -10.70 -3.60
N ALA A 72 -18.37 -10.00 -2.55
CA ALA A 72 -17.45 -9.61 -1.46
C ALA A 72 -16.77 -10.80 -0.78
N GLY A 73 -17.50 -11.87 -0.50
CA GLY A 73 -16.94 -13.06 0.14
C GLY A 73 -15.88 -13.76 -0.69
N ALA A 74 -16.13 -13.94 -2.00
CA ALA A 74 -15.16 -14.55 -2.90
C ALA A 74 -13.93 -13.67 -3.11
N ALA A 75 -14.13 -12.35 -3.26
CA ALA A 75 -13.04 -11.39 -3.40
C ALA A 75 -12.13 -11.41 -2.16
N LEU A 76 -12.72 -11.42 -0.98
CA LEU A 76 -11.98 -11.47 0.29
C LEU A 76 -11.17 -12.76 0.43
N ARG A 77 -11.75 -13.91 0.07
CA ARG A 77 -11.02 -15.19 0.06
C ARG A 77 -9.82 -15.16 -0.89
N SER A 78 -9.99 -14.56 -2.08
CA SER A 78 -8.91 -14.43 -3.05
C SER A 78 -7.74 -13.61 -2.50
N VAL A 79 -8.02 -12.50 -1.85
CA VAL A 79 -6.98 -11.65 -1.24
C VAL A 79 -6.25 -12.39 -0.10
N ARG A 80 -6.99 -13.13 0.72
CA ARG A 80 -6.38 -13.96 1.77
C ARG A 80 -5.46 -15.03 1.20
N LYS A 81 -5.87 -15.70 0.12
CA LYS A 81 -5.03 -16.68 -0.58
C LYS A 81 -3.75 -16.05 -1.13
N LEU A 82 -3.86 -14.86 -1.72
CA LEU A 82 -2.70 -14.13 -2.23
C LEU A 82 -1.74 -13.79 -1.10
N ARG A 83 -2.25 -13.25 0.01
CA ARG A 83 -1.44 -12.96 1.20
C ARG A 83 -0.66 -14.17 1.67
N ASP A 84 -1.33 -15.31 1.80
CA ASP A 84 -0.72 -16.53 2.30
C ASP A 84 0.28 -17.11 1.29
N PHE A 85 -0.07 -17.12 0.01
CA PHE A 85 0.82 -17.58 -1.07
C PHE A 85 2.10 -16.76 -1.15
N MET A 86 2.00 -15.44 -1.05
CA MET A 86 3.14 -14.52 -1.11
C MET A 86 3.85 -14.36 0.23
N ASN A 87 3.30 -14.94 1.29
CA ASN A 87 3.79 -14.79 2.66
C ASN A 87 4.01 -13.33 3.05
N ILE A 88 3.02 -12.50 2.76
CA ILE A 88 3.08 -11.05 3.02
C ILE A 88 3.01 -10.78 4.51
N SER A 89 3.97 -10.02 5.03
CA SER A 89 4.11 -9.74 6.46
C SER A 89 3.52 -8.40 6.90
N TYR A 90 3.18 -7.51 5.97
CA TYR A 90 2.54 -6.24 6.31
C TYR A 90 1.01 -6.36 6.22
N PRO A 91 0.25 -5.46 6.90
CA PRO A 91 -1.21 -5.49 6.87
C PRO A 91 -1.76 -5.29 5.47
N ILE A 92 -2.81 -6.04 5.15
CA ILE A 92 -3.58 -5.87 3.91
C ILE A 92 -4.99 -5.44 4.29
N ALA A 93 -5.46 -4.39 3.65
CA ALA A 93 -6.84 -3.91 3.74
C ALA A 93 -7.56 -4.10 2.41
N THR A 94 -8.86 -3.96 2.43
CA THR A 94 -9.70 -3.97 1.23
C THR A 94 -10.43 -2.64 1.08
N ASP A 95 -10.67 -2.24 -0.15
CA ASP A 95 -11.39 -1.01 -0.48
C ASP A 95 -12.27 -1.25 -1.69
N GLU A 96 -13.56 -0.95 -1.56
CA GLU A 96 -14.50 -1.04 -2.68
C GLU A 96 -14.36 0.11 -3.69
N GLY A 97 -13.47 1.06 -3.43
CA GLY A 97 -13.19 2.20 -4.30
C GLY A 97 -13.35 3.55 -3.60
N THR A 98 -13.91 3.59 -2.41
CA THR A 98 -14.15 4.83 -1.66
C THR A 98 -12.86 5.47 -1.16
N GLN A 99 -11.95 4.66 -0.62
CA GLN A 99 -10.72 5.19 -0.02
C GLN A 99 -9.70 5.61 -1.08
N VAL A 100 -9.53 4.82 -2.14
CA VAL A 100 -8.60 5.16 -3.23
C VAL A 100 -9.01 6.47 -3.92
N LYS A 101 -10.31 6.77 -4.01
CA LYS A 101 -10.82 8.03 -4.57
C LYS A 101 -10.36 9.26 -3.78
N LYS A 102 -10.14 9.13 -2.49
CA LYS A 102 -9.65 10.22 -1.64
C LYS A 102 -8.25 10.67 -2.02
N PHE A 103 -7.47 9.79 -2.65
CA PHE A 103 -6.14 10.09 -3.16
C PHE A 103 -6.13 10.35 -4.66
N GLY A 104 -7.27 10.19 -5.34
CA GLY A 104 -7.35 10.28 -6.79
C GLY A 104 -7.13 8.91 -7.44
N ASP A 105 -8.22 8.18 -7.73
CA ASP A 105 -8.12 6.87 -8.39
C ASP A 105 -7.62 7.06 -9.82
N PRO A 106 -6.42 6.55 -10.18
CA PRO A 106 -5.89 6.74 -11.53
C PRO A 106 -6.74 6.10 -12.62
N ARG A 107 -7.56 5.10 -12.28
CA ARG A 107 -8.46 4.44 -13.23
C ARG A 107 -9.54 5.38 -13.75
N ALA A 108 -9.94 6.39 -12.97
CA ALA A 108 -10.89 7.41 -13.40
C ALA A 108 -10.35 8.28 -14.55
N LEU A 109 -9.04 8.35 -14.71
CA LEU A 109 -8.37 9.11 -15.77
C LEU A 109 -7.78 8.20 -16.86
N GLY A 110 -8.18 6.93 -16.90
CA GLY A 110 -7.72 5.97 -17.92
C GLY A 110 -6.37 5.33 -17.62
N ALA A 111 -5.79 5.59 -16.46
CA ALA A 111 -4.57 4.90 -16.02
C ALA A 111 -4.92 3.64 -15.22
N SER A 112 -3.90 2.88 -14.81
CA SER A 112 -4.06 1.65 -14.05
C SER A 112 -3.44 1.76 -12.67
N LEU A 113 -3.93 0.94 -11.72
CA LEU A 113 -3.21 0.69 -10.48
C LEU A 113 -1.92 -0.10 -10.80
N PRO A 114 -0.90 -0.11 -9.96
CA PRO A 114 -0.90 0.34 -8.57
C PRO A 114 -0.80 1.86 -8.41
N LEU A 115 -1.24 2.33 -7.26
CA LEU A 115 -1.03 3.69 -6.79
C LEU A 115 -0.23 3.63 -5.48
N TRP A 116 0.84 4.39 -5.42
CA TRP A 116 1.73 4.47 -4.26
C TRP A 116 1.61 5.84 -3.62
N VAL A 117 1.27 5.88 -2.34
CA VAL A 117 1.16 7.12 -1.58
C VAL A 117 2.00 6.99 -0.32
N VAL A 118 2.89 7.92 -0.09
CA VAL A 118 3.64 8.01 1.17
C VAL A 118 3.17 9.24 1.93
N ILE A 119 2.71 9.00 3.16
CA ILE A 119 2.28 10.07 4.06
C ILE A 119 3.35 10.24 5.13
N GLY A 120 3.88 11.45 5.25
CA GLY A 120 4.89 11.77 6.24
C GLY A 120 4.30 11.85 7.66
N SER A 121 5.18 11.95 8.63
CA SER A 121 4.78 12.07 10.04
C SER A 121 3.98 13.34 10.34
N ASP A 122 4.04 14.35 9.47
CA ASP A 122 3.23 15.56 9.53
C ASP A 122 1.81 15.40 8.96
N GLY A 123 1.46 14.21 8.47
CA GLY A 123 0.16 13.92 7.89
C GLY A 123 0.00 14.38 6.43
N LYS A 124 1.05 14.88 5.81
CA LYS A 124 1.03 15.34 4.41
C LYS A 124 1.56 14.29 3.47
N ILE A 125 1.03 14.29 2.23
CA ILE A 125 1.55 13.41 1.18
C ILE A 125 2.96 13.88 0.80
N ALA A 126 3.93 13.00 1.03
CA ALA A 126 5.34 13.25 0.72
C ALA A 126 5.75 12.65 -0.63
N HIS A 127 5.02 11.65 -1.12
CA HIS A 127 5.32 10.99 -2.39
C HIS A 127 4.03 10.41 -2.98
N TYR A 128 3.92 10.50 -4.29
CA TYR A 128 2.75 10.02 -5.05
C TYR A 128 3.25 9.46 -6.38
N HIS A 129 2.96 8.18 -6.64
CA HIS A 129 3.40 7.53 -7.86
C HIS A 129 2.28 6.65 -8.41
N VAL A 130 2.01 6.77 -9.71
CA VAL A 130 1.03 5.97 -10.43
C VAL A 130 1.74 4.95 -11.31
N GLY A 131 1.34 3.69 -11.19
CA GLY A 131 1.89 2.59 -11.99
C GLY A 131 3.05 1.88 -11.32
N PHE A 132 3.66 0.96 -12.05
CA PHE A 132 4.80 0.20 -11.56
C PHE A 132 6.06 1.07 -11.53
N TYR A 133 6.91 0.80 -10.54
CA TYR A 133 8.27 1.32 -10.57
C TYR A 133 9.11 0.52 -11.56
N SER A 134 10.03 1.21 -12.24
CA SER A 134 11.07 0.52 -12.99
C SER A 134 12.03 -0.15 -12.03
N ILE A 135 12.13 -1.48 -12.10
CA ILE A 135 12.93 -2.27 -11.18
C ILE A 135 14.16 -2.81 -11.89
N LYS A 136 15.31 -2.54 -11.31
CA LYS A 136 16.56 -3.21 -11.66
C LYS A 136 16.82 -4.34 -10.66
N PRO A 137 17.43 -5.47 -11.08
CA PRO A 137 17.56 -6.66 -10.23
C PRO A 137 18.16 -6.41 -8.84
N ASP A 138 19.08 -5.47 -8.73
CA ASP A 138 19.82 -5.18 -7.50
C ASP A 138 19.31 -3.94 -6.74
N GLU A 139 18.36 -3.19 -7.30
CA GLU A 139 17.92 -1.91 -6.72
C GLU A 139 16.52 -1.97 -6.09
N GLY A 140 15.68 -2.92 -6.52
CA GLY A 140 14.31 -3.05 -6.03
C GLY A 140 13.50 -1.77 -6.22
N LEU A 141 12.78 -1.35 -5.20
CA LEU A 141 11.99 -0.11 -5.19
C LEU A 141 12.84 1.09 -4.74
N LYS A 142 13.99 1.31 -5.38
CA LYS A 142 14.94 2.35 -4.98
C LYS A 142 14.33 3.76 -4.91
N PRO A 143 13.52 4.23 -5.89
CA PRO A 143 12.93 5.56 -5.78
C PRO A 143 12.05 5.74 -4.54
N LEU A 144 11.29 4.72 -4.18
CA LEU A 144 10.47 4.71 -2.97
C LEU A 144 11.34 4.66 -1.72
N ASP A 145 12.37 3.81 -1.70
CA ASP A 145 13.29 3.69 -0.56
C ASP A 145 14.01 5.01 -0.27
N GLU A 146 14.43 5.73 -1.30
CA GLU A 146 15.07 7.04 -1.14
C GLU A 146 14.15 8.06 -0.46
N VAL A 147 12.86 8.06 -0.81
CA VAL A 147 11.86 8.90 -0.13
C VAL A 147 11.76 8.55 1.34
N LEU A 148 11.70 7.26 1.66
CA LEU A 148 11.59 6.79 3.05
C LEU A 148 12.82 7.14 3.87
N VAL A 149 14.02 6.99 3.32
CA VAL A 149 15.28 7.37 3.98
C VAL A 149 15.27 8.85 4.33
N GLU A 150 14.86 9.71 3.42
CA GLU A 150 14.80 11.15 3.64
C GLU A 150 13.77 11.51 4.72
N LEU A 151 12.60 10.90 4.70
CA LEU A 151 11.56 11.12 5.70
C LEU A 151 11.98 10.66 7.10
N ILE A 152 12.64 9.51 7.20
CA ILE A 152 13.19 9.02 8.46
C ILE A 152 14.23 9.99 9.00
N ARG A 153 15.13 10.47 8.13
CA ARG A 153 16.15 11.45 8.53
C ARG A 153 15.54 12.72 9.08
N LYS A 154 14.53 13.27 8.41
CA LYS A 154 13.82 14.48 8.85
C LYS A 154 13.08 14.27 10.16
N GLN A 155 12.44 13.13 10.34
CA GLN A 155 11.72 12.80 11.57
C GLN A 155 12.68 12.71 12.76
N ARG A 156 13.84 12.09 12.56
CA ARG A 156 14.87 11.99 13.62
C ARG A 156 15.47 13.34 13.97
N ALA A 157 15.75 14.18 12.98
CA ALA A 157 16.27 15.53 13.20
C ALA A 157 15.28 16.39 13.98
N ALA A 158 13.98 16.27 13.71
CA ALA A 158 12.93 17.00 14.42
C ALA A 158 12.74 16.53 15.87
N ALA A 159 13.14 15.31 16.21
CA ALA A 159 13.06 14.74 17.57
C ALA A 159 14.26 15.12 18.46
N GLU A 160 15.33 15.65 17.86
CA GLU A 160 16.51 16.18 18.58
C GLU A 160 16.25 17.66 19.02
#